data_016b733204a7f529e91d7c9b45cc853a
#
_entry.id   016b733204a7f529e91d7c9b45cc853a
#
_cell.length_a   1.000
_cell.length_b   1.000
_cell.length_c   1.000
_cell.angle_alpha   90.00
_cell.angle_beta   90.00
_cell.angle_gamma   90.00
#
_symmetry.space_group_name_H-M   'P 1'
#
loop_
_entity.id
_entity.type
_entity.pdbx_description
1 polymer ?
#
loop_
_entity_poly.entity_id
_entity_poly.type
_entity_poly.pdbx_seq_one_letter_code
_entity_poly.pdbx_strand_id
1 'polypeptide(L)'
;ILAVVVLLGLGWLVFAMFQTSDTVATAVDARWERSIAIMGQVPVQASAWRDEAPANAADLSCRTEVRSTSDSPQPGAREVCGTPYTLDTGTGMGKVVQDCVYEVYDDYCTYTTLQWGVVNTVVQRGDGLAAAWPGANLGAGQQLGQRSEKYVCVVTADDREYTFDLRTDAEFAQCQPGSRWRLSVNALGGVTDAEPVR
;
A
#
# COMPACT_ATOMS: atom_id res chain seq x y z
N ILE A 1 10.41 22.04 -30.84
CA ILE A 1 9.46 23.13 -30.47
C ILE A 1 8.32 22.56 -29.64
N LEU A 2 7.64 21.47 -30.05
CA LEU A 2 6.49 20.88 -29.32
C LEU A 2 6.90 20.44 -27.88
N ALA A 3 8.05 19.76 -27.71
CA ALA A 3 8.54 19.31 -26.42
C ALA A 3 8.84 20.48 -25.44
N VAL A 4 9.34 21.60 -25.95
CA VAL A 4 9.59 22.81 -25.15
C VAL A 4 8.29 23.44 -24.67
N VAL A 5 7.27 23.51 -25.54
CA VAL A 5 5.94 24.04 -25.18
C VAL A 5 5.29 23.17 -24.11
N VAL A 6 5.40 21.83 -24.21
CA VAL A 6 4.88 20.89 -23.21
C VAL A 6 5.59 21.05 -21.86
N LEU A 7 6.92 21.19 -21.87
CA LEU A 7 7.68 21.38 -20.62
C LEU A 7 7.38 22.74 -19.96
N LEU A 8 7.21 23.81 -20.74
CA LEU A 8 6.82 25.12 -20.22
C LEU A 8 5.40 25.09 -19.65
N GLY A 9 4.47 24.38 -20.33
CA GLY A 9 3.10 24.18 -19.85
C GLY A 9 3.06 23.40 -18.53
N LEU A 10 3.81 22.30 -18.42
CA LEU A 10 3.95 21.53 -17.18
C LEU A 10 4.59 22.36 -16.06
N GLY A 11 5.65 23.12 -16.36
CA GLY A 11 6.30 24.01 -15.40
C GLY A 11 5.37 25.10 -14.87
N TRP A 12 4.54 25.70 -15.75
CA TRP A 12 3.53 26.67 -15.34
C TRP A 12 2.42 26.04 -14.48
N LEU A 13 1.97 24.86 -14.83
CA LEU A 13 0.93 24.14 -14.09
C LEU A 13 1.41 23.76 -12.68
N VAL A 14 2.65 23.32 -12.55
CA VAL A 14 3.29 23.08 -11.26
C VAL A 14 3.43 24.38 -10.46
N PHE A 15 3.90 25.46 -11.09
CA PHE A 15 4.02 26.77 -10.44
C PHE A 15 2.66 27.29 -9.96
N ALA A 16 1.59 27.15 -10.76
CA ALA A 16 0.24 27.54 -10.40
C ALA A 16 -0.32 26.78 -9.18
N MET A 17 0.11 25.54 -8.95
CA MET A 17 -0.25 24.77 -7.75
C MET A 17 0.32 25.36 -6.47
N PHE A 18 1.43 26.08 -6.53
CA PHE A 18 2.06 26.71 -5.37
C PHE A 18 1.64 28.19 -5.16
N GLN A 19 0.97 28.79 -6.13
CA GLN A 19 0.40 30.14 -5.98
C GLN A 19 -0.96 30.02 -5.28
N THR A 20 -1.04 30.47 -4.04
CA THR A 20 -2.28 30.44 -3.25
C THR A 20 -2.79 31.84 -3.00
N SER A 21 -4.09 31.99 -2.94
CA SER A 21 -4.79 33.19 -2.47
C SER A 21 -5.69 32.83 -1.29
N ASP A 22 -5.73 33.72 -0.30
CA ASP A 22 -6.57 33.51 0.86
C ASP A 22 -7.96 34.11 0.61
N THR A 23 -8.98 33.35 0.96
CA THR A 23 -10.38 33.81 0.96
C THR A 23 -11.10 33.33 2.21
N VAL A 24 -12.19 34.04 2.56
CA VAL A 24 -13.07 33.60 3.67
C VAL A 24 -14.34 33.04 3.07
N ALA A 25 -14.59 31.79 3.37
CA ALA A 25 -15.76 31.05 2.91
C ALA A 25 -16.73 30.75 4.05
N THR A 26 -17.98 30.51 3.71
CA THR A 26 -19.03 30.12 4.67
C THR A 26 -19.44 28.67 4.41
N ALA A 27 -19.46 27.84 5.44
CA ALA A 27 -19.89 26.46 5.33
C ALA A 27 -21.39 26.37 4.99
N VAL A 28 -21.69 25.57 4.00
CA VAL A 28 -23.07 25.35 3.52
C VAL A 28 -23.53 23.92 3.73
N ASP A 29 -22.60 22.96 3.71
CA ASP A 29 -22.89 21.54 3.89
C ASP A 29 -21.69 20.81 4.49
N ALA A 30 -21.98 19.68 5.11
CA ALA A 30 -20.97 18.76 5.65
C ALA A 30 -21.31 17.34 5.20
N ARG A 31 -20.35 16.62 4.66
CA ARG A 31 -20.54 15.26 4.14
C ARG A 31 -19.59 14.29 4.82
N TRP A 32 -20.04 13.09 5.03
CA TRP A 32 -19.23 12.07 5.67
C TRP A 32 -19.41 10.70 5.03
N GLU A 33 -18.36 9.90 5.16
CA GLU A 33 -18.36 8.49 4.83
C GLU A 33 -17.67 7.73 5.96
N ARG A 34 -18.33 6.69 6.48
CA ARG A 34 -17.74 5.76 7.45
C ARG A 34 -17.83 4.35 6.91
N SER A 35 -16.75 3.60 7.05
CA SER A 35 -16.69 2.23 6.59
C SER A 35 -16.05 1.30 7.62
N ILE A 36 -16.48 0.04 7.59
CA ILE A 36 -15.96 -1.03 8.43
C ILE A 36 -15.60 -2.19 7.51
N ALA A 37 -14.34 -2.60 7.51
CA ALA A 37 -13.92 -3.81 6.84
C ALA A 37 -14.46 -5.04 7.59
N ILE A 38 -14.95 -6.03 6.86
CA ILE A 38 -15.30 -7.35 7.39
C ILE A 38 -14.18 -8.30 7.00
N MET A 39 -13.54 -8.87 8.01
CA MET A 39 -12.44 -9.81 7.86
C MET A 39 -12.97 -11.24 7.85
N GLY A 40 -12.38 -12.08 7.04
CA GLY A 40 -12.65 -13.51 6.96
C GLY A 40 -11.43 -14.28 6.49
N GLN A 41 -11.54 -15.60 6.46
CA GLN A 41 -10.49 -16.46 5.94
C GLN A 41 -10.53 -16.44 4.40
N VAL A 42 -9.46 -15.96 3.78
CA VAL A 42 -9.29 -15.93 2.32
C VAL A 42 -8.16 -16.85 1.89
N PRO A 43 -8.32 -17.62 0.80
CA PRO A 43 -7.24 -18.44 0.27
C PRO A 43 -6.16 -17.55 -0.34
N VAL A 44 -4.93 -17.78 0.06
CA VAL A 44 -3.73 -17.12 -0.49
C VAL A 44 -2.72 -18.16 -0.93
N GLN A 45 -2.03 -17.88 -2.04
CA GLN A 45 -0.89 -18.70 -2.45
C GLN A 45 0.35 -18.25 -1.68
N ALA A 46 1.11 -19.21 -1.19
CA ALA A 46 2.37 -19.02 -0.51
C ALA A 46 3.39 -20.05 -0.99
N SER A 47 4.65 -19.83 -0.69
CA SER A 47 5.72 -20.76 -1.00
C SER A 47 6.66 -20.88 0.19
N ALA A 48 7.11 -22.10 0.46
CA ALA A 48 8.08 -22.40 1.50
C ALA A 48 8.80 -23.72 1.19
N TRP A 49 9.86 -24.02 1.92
CA TRP A 49 10.42 -25.36 1.97
C TRP A 49 9.40 -26.33 2.54
N ARG A 50 9.43 -27.55 2.06
CA ARG A 50 8.41 -28.57 2.43
C ARG A 50 8.28 -28.79 3.93
N ASP A 51 9.38 -28.73 4.65
CA ASP A 51 9.41 -28.87 6.12
C ASP A 51 8.90 -27.64 6.87
N GLU A 52 8.86 -26.48 6.20
CA GLU A 52 8.36 -25.21 6.73
C GLU A 52 6.90 -24.94 6.34
N ALA A 53 6.34 -25.72 5.40
CA ALA A 53 4.96 -25.55 4.97
C ALA A 53 3.99 -25.89 6.12
N PRO A 54 2.92 -25.09 6.33
CA PRO A 54 1.97 -25.33 7.40
C PRO A 54 1.19 -26.63 7.15
N ALA A 55 0.83 -27.32 8.24
CA ALA A 55 0.12 -28.60 8.16
C ALA A 55 -1.25 -28.54 7.46
N ASN A 56 -1.86 -27.36 7.39
CA ASN A 56 -3.12 -27.10 6.69
C ASN A 56 -2.93 -26.57 5.26
N ALA A 57 -1.74 -26.69 4.70
CA ALA A 57 -1.47 -26.33 3.31
C ALA A 57 -2.27 -27.22 2.36
N ALA A 58 -3.00 -26.62 1.44
CA ALA A 58 -3.72 -27.29 0.36
C ALA A 58 -3.01 -27.08 -0.99
N ASP A 59 -3.30 -27.92 -1.97
CA ASP A 59 -2.78 -27.81 -3.34
C ASP A 59 -1.24 -27.74 -3.42
N LEU A 60 -0.57 -28.55 -2.59
CA LEU A 60 0.89 -28.55 -2.48
C LEU A 60 1.53 -29.03 -3.80
N SER A 61 2.32 -28.19 -4.43
CA SER A 61 3.11 -28.48 -5.62
C SER A 61 4.58 -28.12 -5.38
N CYS A 62 5.45 -29.11 -5.41
CA CYS A 62 6.86 -28.97 -5.05
C CYS A 62 7.78 -29.18 -6.24
N ARG A 63 8.92 -28.49 -6.21
CA ARG A 63 10.05 -28.70 -7.10
C ARG A 63 11.33 -28.74 -6.28
N THR A 64 12.28 -29.56 -6.70
CA THR A 64 13.57 -29.65 -6.05
C THR A 64 14.42 -28.44 -6.40
N GLU A 65 14.88 -27.71 -5.40
CA GLU A 65 15.74 -26.52 -5.53
C GLU A 65 16.96 -26.61 -4.62
N VAL A 66 17.97 -25.79 -4.90
CA VAL A 66 19.14 -25.65 -4.04
C VAL A 66 18.72 -24.87 -2.80
N ARG A 67 18.72 -25.53 -1.65
CA ARG A 67 18.39 -24.91 -0.36
C ARG A 67 19.58 -24.20 0.27
N SER A 68 20.78 -24.77 0.11
CA SER A 68 22.01 -24.18 0.60
C SER A 68 23.22 -24.62 -0.21
N THR A 69 24.26 -23.79 -0.21
CA THR A 69 25.55 -24.04 -0.83
C THR A 69 26.67 -23.88 0.19
N SER A 70 27.69 -24.74 0.17
CA SER A 70 28.84 -24.69 1.06
C SER A 70 30.12 -24.98 0.28
N ASP A 71 31.24 -24.39 0.71
CA ASP A 71 32.58 -24.69 0.19
C ASP A 71 33.18 -25.96 0.82
N SER A 72 32.48 -26.59 1.76
CA SER A 72 32.93 -27.80 2.43
C SER A 72 31.92 -28.92 2.31
N PRO A 73 32.34 -30.20 2.20
CA PRO A 73 31.46 -31.34 2.17
C PRO A 73 30.48 -31.37 3.32
N GLN A 74 29.18 -31.58 3.03
CA GLN A 74 28.12 -31.72 4.03
C GLN A 74 27.30 -32.98 3.78
N PRO A 75 26.73 -33.59 4.82
CA PRO A 75 25.85 -34.76 4.65
C PRO A 75 24.67 -34.46 3.72
N GLY A 76 24.49 -35.29 2.70
CA GLY A 76 23.41 -35.13 1.72
C GLY A 76 23.64 -34.10 0.63
N ALA A 77 24.75 -33.37 0.66
CA ALA A 77 25.08 -32.41 -0.37
C ALA A 77 25.65 -33.11 -1.64
N ARG A 78 25.31 -32.53 -2.80
CA ARG A 78 25.87 -32.91 -4.10
C ARG A 78 27.03 -31.97 -4.41
N GLU A 79 28.20 -32.56 -4.80
CA GLU A 79 29.34 -31.79 -5.28
C GLU A 79 29.04 -31.27 -6.70
N VAL A 80 29.18 -29.98 -6.89
CA VAL A 80 29.04 -29.28 -8.18
C VAL A 80 30.32 -28.51 -8.43
N CYS A 81 31.05 -28.92 -9.50
CA CYS A 81 32.32 -28.32 -9.82
C CYS A 81 32.22 -27.40 -11.04
N GLY A 82 32.89 -26.26 -10.97
CA GLY A 82 33.03 -25.31 -12.06
C GLY A 82 33.93 -25.87 -13.21
N THR A 83 34.21 -25.02 -14.19
CA THR A 83 35.14 -25.40 -15.28
C THR A 83 36.57 -25.47 -14.77
N PRO A 84 37.33 -26.55 -15.05
CA PRO A 84 38.73 -26.62 -14.68
C PRO A 84 39.55 -25.48 -15.32
N TYR A 85 40.48 -24.91 -14.54
CA TYR A 85 41.39 -23.88 -15.03
C TYR A 85 42.83 -24.17 -14.60
N THR A 86 43.77 -23.54 -15.28
CA THR A 86 45.19 -23.74 -15.00
C THR A 86 45.69 -22.63 -14.08
N LEU A 87 46.17 -23.01 -12.89
CA LEU A 87 46.85 -22.11 -11.98
C LEU A 87 48.35 -22.12 -12.25
N ASP A 88 48.93 -20.94 -12.51
CA ASP A 88 50.40 -20.81 -12.64
C ASP A 88 51.03 -20.87 -11.23
N THR A 89 51.88 -21.82 -11.01
CA THR A 89 52.61 -22.02 -9.75
C THR A 89 53.97 -21.33 -9.70
N GLY A 90 54.33 -20.54 -10.71
CA GLY A 90 55.62 -19.85 -10.83
C GLY A 90 56.82 -20.75 -11.14
N THR A 91 56.59 -22.05 -11.40
CA THR A 91 57.63 -23.02 -11.71
C THR A 91 57.75 -23.37 -13.21
N GLY A 92 56.94 -22.67 -14.05
CA GLY A 92 56.82 -22.95 -15.48
C GLY A 92 55.93 -24.13 -15.85
N MET A 93 55.35 -24.81 -14.84
CA MET A 93 54.35 -25.86 -15.01
C MET A 93 53.04 -25.42 -14.36
N GLY A 94 51.96 -25.33 -15.14
CA GLY A 94 50.62 -25.01 -14.61
C GLY A 94 49.97 -26.23 -13.93
N LYS A 95 49.28 -26.01 -12.82
CA LYS A 95 48.45 -27.04 -12.18
C LYS A 95 46.99 -26.82 -12.57
N VAL A 96 46.34 -27.86 -13.09
CA VAL A 96 44.90 -27.83 -13.36
C VAL A 96 44.18 -27.94 -12.03
N VAL A 97 43.31 -26.95 -11.71
CA VAL A 97 42.49 -26.88 -10.52
C VAL A 97 41.05 -26.67 -10.94
N GLN A 98 40.13 -27.01 -10.04
CA GLN A 98 38.71 -26.87 -10.24
C GLN A 98 38.08 -26.49 -8.90
N ASP A 99 37.31 -25.46 -8.91
CA ASP A 99 36.55 -25.02 -7.73
C ASP A 99 35.25 -25.80 -7.70
N CYS A 100 34.96 -26.41 -6.56
CA CYS A 100 33.73 -27.17 -6.33
C CYS A 100 32.99 -26.58 -5.15
N VAL A 101 31.65 -26.59 -5.24
CA VAL A 101 30.74 -26.26 -4.15
C VAL A 101 29.84 -27.45 -3.85
N TYR A 102 29.34 -27.51 -2.64
CA TYR A 102 28.46 -28.57 -2.16
C TYR A 102 27.06 -28.02 -1.99
N GLU A 103 26.13 -28.50 -2.81
CA GLU A 103 24.75 -28.04 -2.86
C GLU A 103 23.83 -29.05 -2.17
N VAL A 104 23.06 -28.56 -1.20
CA VAL A 104 21.96 -29.31 -0.57
C VAL A 104 20.68 -28.97 -1.30
N TYR A 105 20.03 -29.99 -1.85
CA TYR A 105 18.75 -29.86 -2.53
C TYR A 105 17.62 -30.24 -1.59
N ASP A 106 16.51 -29.51 -1.68
CA ASP A 106 15.30 -29.82 -0.96
C ASP A 106 14.07 -29.43 -1.78
N ASP A 107 12.89 -29.84 -1.37
CA ASP A 107 11.64 -29.54 -2.03
C ASP A 107 11.14 -28.16 -1.63
N TYR A 108 11.14 -27.23 -2.60
CA TYR A 108 10.50 -25.92 -2.47
C TYR A 108 9.09 -25.98 -3.05
N CYS A 109 8.08 -25.71 -2.21
CA CYS A 109 6.69 -25.97 -2.53
C CYS A 109 5.88 -24.67 -2.60
N THR A 110 4.97 -24.62 -3.58
CA THR A 110 3.87 -23.65 -3.60
C THR A 110 2.61 -24.33 -3.05
N TYR A 111 1.82 -23.62 -2.31
CA TYR A 111 0.59 -24.14 -1.68
C TYR A 111 -0.43 -23.05 -1.46
N THR A 112 -1.67 -23.45 -1.22
CA THR A 112 -2.76 -22.57 -0.80
C THR A 112 -2.96 -22.67 0.72
N THR A 113 -3.03 -21.54 1.40
CA THR A 113 -3.38 -21.49 2.83
C THR A 113 -4.43 -20.42 3.08
N LEU A 114 -5.12 -20.51 4.23
CA LEU A 114 -6.11 -19.53 4.63
C LEU A 114 -5.47 -18.46 5.51
N GLN A 115 -5.68 -17.21 5.17
CA GLN A 115 -5.24 -16.06 5.95
C GLN A 115 -6.40 -15.10 6.20
N TRP A 116 -6.30 -14.32 7.28
CA TRP A 116 -7.25 -13.25 7.53
C TRP A 116 -7.09 -12.15 6.49
N GLY A 117 -8.15 -11.89 5.74
CA GLY A 117 -8.19 -10.84 4.73
C GLY A 117 -9.55 -10.13 4.74
N VAL A 118 -9.64 -9.00 4.05
CA VAL A 118 -10.91 -8.28 3.87
C VAL A 118 -11.77 -9.05 2.88
N VAL A 119 -12.92 -9.53 3.34
CA VAL A 119 -13.91 -10.25 2.51
C VAL A 119 -15.05 -9.35 2.06
N ASN A 120 -15.31 -8.27 2.81
CA ASN A 120 -16.31 -7.26 2.48
C ASN A 120 -16.00 -5.95 3.18
N THR A 121 -16.63 -4.85 2.74
CA THR A 121 -16.61 -3.56 3.41
C THR A 121 -18.02 -2.99 3.41
N VAL A 122 -18.53 -2.71 4.60
CA VAL A 122 -19.80 -1.99 4.75
C VAL A 122 -19.52 -0.49 4.85
N VAL A 123 -20.27 0.30 4.08
CA VAL A 123 -20.09 1.74 3.97
C VAL A 123 -21.40 2.44 4.27
N GLN A 124 -21.34 3.50 5.03
CA GLN A 124 -22.44 4.43 5.24
C GLN A 124 -21.98 5.85 4.92
N ARG A 125 -22.81 6.56 4.20
CA ARG A 125 -22.60 7.96 3.81
C ARG A 125 -23.79 8.79 4.25
N GLY A 126 -23.56 10.06 4.45
CA GLY A 126 -24.62 11.00 4.75
C GLY A 126 -24.15 12.43 4.68
N ASP A 127 -25.14 13.31 4.75
CA ASP A 127 -24.96 14.75 4.82
C ASP A 127 -25.23 15.24 6.25
N GLY A 128 -24.73 16.43 6.56
CA GLY A 128 -24.80 17.00 7.91
C GLY A 128 -23.82 16.37 8.89
N LEU A 129 -23.85 16.84 10.12
CA LEU A 129 -22.83 16.52 11.14
C LEU A 129 -23.11 15.21 11.92
N ALA A 130 -24.27 14.57 11.72
CA ALA A 130 -24.65 13.36 12.45
C ALA A 130 -24.06 12.09 11.81
N ALA A 131 -22.74 11.99 11.83
CA ALA A 131 -22.05 10.83 11.26
C ALA A 131 -22.29 9.55 12.07
N ALA A 132 -22.76 8.49 11.42
CA ALA A 132 -23.06 7.21 12.04
C ALA A 132 -22.23 6.08 11.44
N TRP A 133 -21.89 5.08 12.25
CA TRP A 133 -21.22 3.87 11.75
C TRP A 133 -22.22 2.93 11.09
N PRO A 134 -21.86 2.29 9.97
CA PRO A 134 -22.72 1.29 9.34
C PRO A 134 -22.94 0.09 10.27
N GLY A 135 -24.15 -0.47 10.24
CA GLY A 135 -24.41 -1.76 10.83
C GLY A 135 -23.69 -2.86 10.05
N ALA A 136 -22.97 -3.73 10.74
CA ALA A 136 -22.28 -4.86 10.11
C ALA A 136 -22.89 -6.18 10.56
N ASN A 137 -23.43 -6.94 9.62
CA ASN A 137 -23.88 -8.31 9.85
C ASN A 137 -22.74 -9.28 9.52
N LEU A 138 -22.26 -10.00 10.53
CA LEU A 138 -21.15 -10.93 10.39
C LEU A 138 -21.68 -12.34 10.10
N GLY A 139 -21.12 -12.97 9.09
CA GLY A 139 -21.29 -14.41 8.84
C GLY A 139 -20.41 -15.25 9.78
N ALA A 140 -20.62 -16.57 9.73
CA ALA A 140 -19.77 -17.50 10.47
C ALA A 140 -18.29 -17.36 10.06
N GLY A 141 -17.40 -17.28 11.04
CA GLY A 141 -15.96 -17.14 10.79
C GLY A 141 -15.53 -15.75 10.31
N GLN A 142 -16.39 -14.74 10.46
CA GLN A 142 -16.06 -13.35 10.15
C GLN A 142 -15.90 -12.51 11.43
N GLN A 143 -15.14 -11.45 11.33
CA GLN A 143 -14.96 -10.47 12.39
C GLN A 143 -14.86 -9.04 11.83
N LEU A 144 -15.09 -8.05 12.68
CA LEU A 144 -14.88 -6.64 12.31
C LEU A 144 -13.38 -6.38 12.17
N GLY A 145 -13.02 -5.72 11.08
CA GLY A 145 -11.68 -5.27 10.79
C GLY A 145 -11.51 -3.76 11.01
N GLN A 146 -10.67 -3.16 10.17
CA GLN A 146 -10.34 -1.74 10.23
C GLN A 146 -11.58 -0.88 9.98
N ARG A 147 -11.69 0.20 10.75
CA ARG A 147 -12.65 1.29 10.55
C ARG A 147 -11.96 2.43 9.81
N SER A 148 -12.67 3.04 8.89
CA SER A 148 -12.20 4.23 8.17
C SER A 148 -13.30 5.27 8.15
N GLU A 149 -12.91 6.53 8.24
CA GLU A 149 -13.81 7.67 8.18
C GLU A 149 -13.23 8.74 7.27
N LYS A 150 -14.11 9.40 6.55
CA LYS A 150 -13.81 10.52 5.68
C LYS A 150 -14.84 11.61 5.93
N TYR A 151 -14.36 12.83 6.09
CA TYR A 151 -15.18 14.00 6.35
C TYR A 151 -14.85 15.08 5.34
N VAL A 152 -15.86 15.69 4.76
CA VAL A 152 -15.74 16.75 3.77
C VAL A 152 -16.58 17.94 4.21
N CYS A 153 -15.96 19.10 4.28
CA CYS A 153 -16.67 20.36 4.46
C CYS A 153 -16.91 21.02 3.10
N VAL A 154 -18.13 21.46 2.86
CA VAL A 154 -18.53 22.20 1.67
C VAL A 154 -18.77 23.65 2.07
N VAL A 155 -18.05 24.55 1.42
CA VAL A 155 -18.09 25.98 1.75
C VAL A 155 -18.28 26.81 0.49
N THR A 156 -18.81 28.00 0.62
CA THR A 156 -18.99 28.94 -0.51
C THR A 156 -18.28 30.25 -0.23
N ALA A 157 -17.59 30.79 -1.24
CA ALA A 157 -17.03 32.13 -1.25
C ALA A 157 -17.12 32.67 -2.69
N ASP A 158 -17.51 33.94 -2.85
CA ASP A 158 -17.59 34.64 -4.15
C ASP A 158 -18.36 33.84 -5.23
N ASP A 159 -19.52 33.30 -4.86
CA ASP A 159 -20.38 32.47 -5.71
C ASP A 159 -19.72 31.17 -6.23
N ARG A 160 -18.63 30.74 -5.59
CA ARG A 160 -17.95 29.47 -5.86
C ARG A 160 -18.06 28.52 -4.70
N GLU A 161 -18.24 27.25 -4.99
CA GLU A 161 -18.21 26.17 -4.01
C GLU A 161 -16.79 25.59 -3.95
N TYR A 162 -16.32 25.38 -2.73
CA TYR A 162 -15.07 24.71 -2.43
C TYR A 162 -15.33 23.54 -1.48
N THR A 163 -14.52 22.51 -1.60
CA THR A 163 -14.57 21.34 -0.72
C THR A 163 -13.19 21.06 -0.17
N PHE A 164 -13.12 20.64 1.08
CA PHE A 164 -11.88 20.17 1.67
C PHE A 164 -12.14 19.05 2.67
N ASP A 165 -11.14 18.16 2.80
CA ASP A 165 -11.19 17.04 3.71
C ASP A 165 -10.79 17.48 5.12
N LEU A 166 -11.54 16.97 6.12
CA LEU A 166 -11.27 17.13 7.54
C LEU A 166 -10.77 15.80 8.11
N ARG A 167 -9.80 15.86 9.01
CA ARG A 167 -9.07 14.67 9.46
C ARG A 167 -9.71 13.97 10.64
N THR A 168 -10.44 14.71 11.45
CA THR A 168 -11.00 14.23 12.71
C THR A 168 -12.47 14.58 12.85
N ASP A 169 -13.20 13.80 13.65
CA ASP A 169 -14.57 14.07 14.03
C ASP A 169 -14.71 15.45 14.73
N ALA A 170 -13.70 15.85 15.51
CA ALA A 170 -13.66 17.14 16.18
C ALA A 170 -13.53 18.33 15.22
N GLU A 171 -12.73 18.20 14.16
CA GLU A 171 -12.66 19.18 13.07
C GLU A 171 -13.98 19.20 12.29
N PHE A 172 -14.54 18.01 11.99
CA PHE A 172 -15.81 17.88 11.31
C PHE A 172 -16.97 18.57 12.04
N ALA A 173 -17.01 18.46 13.36
CA ALA A 173 -18.01 19.15 14.18
C ALA A 173 -17.97 20.68 14.05
N GLN A 174 -16.87 21.26 13.56
CA GLN A 174 -16.75 22.70 13.33
C GLN A 174 -17.33 23.15 11.97
N CYS A 175 -17.54 22.22 11.02
CA CYS A 175 -18.14 22.50 9.71
C CYS A 175 -19.68 22.65 9.83
N GLN A 176 -20.13 23.46 10.77
CA GLN A 176 -21.58 23.76 10.91
C GLN A 176 -22.02 24.71 9.80
N PRO A 177 -23.22 24.53 9.23
CA PRO A 177 -23.77 25.49 8.29
C PRO A 177 -23.73 26.91 8.87
N GLY A 178 -23.15 27.86 8.13
CA GLY A 178 -22.90 29.23 8.55
C GLY A 178 -21.58 29.47 9.27
N SER A 179 -20.80 28.45 9.61
CA SER A 179 -19.44 28.62 10.14
C SER A 179 -18.51 29.23 9.08
N ARG A 180 -17.56 30.03 9.51
CA ARG A 180 -16.63 30.74 8.62
C ARG A 180 -15.26 30.04 8.62
N TRP A 181 -14.69 29.93 7.41
CA TRP A 181 -13.41 29.26 7.19
C TRP A 181 -12.49 30.16 6.36
N ARG A 182 -11.25 30.29 6.78
CA ARG A 182 -10.19 30.87 5.95
C ARG A 182 -9.61 29.76 5.10
N LEU A 183 -9.66 29.93 3.79
CA LEU A 183 -9.13 28.97 2.82
C LEU A 183 -7.92 29.55 2.12
N SER A 184 -6.88 28.77 1.97
CA SER A 184 -5.83 29.03 0.99
C SER A 184 -6.13 28.23 -0.27
N VAL A 185 -6.42 28.93 -1.37
CA VAL A 185 -6.87 28.32 -2.65
C VAL A 185 -5.78 28.53 -3.69
N ASN A 186 -5.40 27.46 -4.38
CA ASN A 186 -4.43 27.57 -5.46
C ASN A 186 -5.08 28.10 -6.75
N ALA A 187 -4.25 28.48 -7.75
CA ALA A 187 -4.73 29.03 -9.00
C ALA A 187 -5.62 28.07 -9.83
N LEU A 188 -5.65 26.79 -9.49
CA LEU A 188 -6.52 25.78 -10.11
C LEU A 188 -7.85 25.60 -9.37
N GLY A 189 -8.07 26.34 -8.27
CA GLY A 189 -9.29 26.27 -7.44
C GLY A 189 -9.26 25.16 -6.38
N GLY A 190 -8.14 24.50 -6.19
CA GLY A 190 -7.96 23.50 -5.13
C GLY A 190 -7.67 24.16 -3.76
N VAL A 191 -8.35 23.73 -2.72
CA VAL A 191 -8.07 24.15 -1.34
C VAL A 191 -6.81 23.42 -0.86
N THR A 192 -5.80 24.19 -0.48
CA THR A 192 -4.51 23.67 0.03
C THR A 192 -4.43 23.71 1.54
N ASP A 193 -5.18 24.64 2.16
CA ASP A 193 -5.32 24.76 3.59
C ASP A 193 -6.67 25.37 3.96
N ALA A 194 -7.21 25.00 5.13
CA ALA A 194 -8.50 25.48 5.64
C ALA A 194 -8.46 25.58 7.16
N GLU A 195 -8.75 26.76 7.69
CA GLU A 195 -8.80 27.03 9.13
C GLU A 195 -10.13 27.66 9.54
N PRO A 196 -10.74 27.25 10.66
CA PRO A 196 -11.95 27.88 11.16
C PRO A 196 -11.65 29.32 11.64
N VAL A 197 -12.48 30.26 11.22
CA VAL A 197 -12.42 31.65 11.72
C VAL A 197 -13.25 31.76 13.00
N ARG A 198 -12.59 32.11 14.09
CA ARG A 198 -13.22 32.34 15.40
C ARG A 198 -13.85 33.70 15.48
#